data_919ba12d58a066455131a2f61638f489
#
_entry.id   919ba12d58a066455131a2f61638f489
#
_cell.length_a   1.000
_cell.length_b   1.000
_cell.length_c   1.000
_cell.angle_alpha   90.00
_cell.angle_beta   90.00
_cell.angle_gamma   90.00
#
_symmetry.space_group_name_H-M   'P 1'
#
loop_
_entity.id
_entity.type
_entity.pdbx_description
1 polymer ?
#
loop_
_entity_poly.entity_id
_entity_poly.type
_entity_poly.pdbx_seq_one_letter_code
_entity_poly.pdbx_strand_id
1 'polypeptide(L)'
;MAQIETTQELVQGVYARSRKNLDIVRGRLGRPLTLAEKILFGHLDKPREQYLAAGEAYLELRPDRVAMQDATAQMALLQFMMAGKPEAAVPSTVHCDHLIRARSGASPDLDVANAENREV
;
A
#
# COMPACT_ATOMS: atom_id res chain seq x y z
N MET A 1 -14.41 -6.40 15.29
CA MET A 1 -13.76 -6.24 13.97
C MET A 1 -12.96 -4.95 14.02
N ALA A 2 -11.64 -5.02 13.83
CA ALA A 2 -10.81 -3.80 13.81
C ALA A 2 -11.26 -2.93 12.62
N GLN A 3 -11.56 -1.66 12.88
CA GLN A 3 -11.85 -0.72 11.80
C GLN A 3 -10.57 -0.42 11.04
N ILE A 4 -10.62 -0.65 9.74
CA ILE A 4 -9.56 -0.20 8.84
C ILE A 4 -9.70 1.31 8.70
N GLU A 5 -8.68 2.06 9.12
CA GLU A 5 -8.66 3.52 9.00
C GLU A 5 -8.57 3.94 7.52
N THR A 6 -9.71 3.93 6.85
CA THR A 6 -9.87 4.52 5.52
C THR A 6 -10.90 5.63 5.64
N THR A 7 -10.46 6.78 6.11
CA THR A 7 -11.32 7.95 6.24
C THR A 7 -11.42 8.71 4.93
N GLN A 8 -12.49 9.50 4.79
CA GLN A 8 -12.67 10.35 3.61
C GLN A 8 -11.52 11.37 3.48
N GLU A 9 -11.04 11.89 4.60
CA GLU A 9 -9.93 12.84 4.66
C GLU A 9 -8.63 12.21 4.18
N LEU A 10 -8.33 10.97 4.59
CA LEU A 10 -7.17 10.22 4.12
C LEU A 10 -7.21 10.08 2.60
N VAL A 11 -8.34 9.62 2.05
CA VAL A 11 -8.51 9.42 0.60
C VAL A 11 -8.36 10.74 -0.16
N GLN A 12 -9.00 11.80 0.29
CA GLN A 12 -8.89 13.12 -0.32
C GLN A 12 -7.44 13.65 -0.28
N GLY A 13 -6.75 13.46 0.83
CA GLY A 13 -5.34 13.84 0.99
C GLY A 13 -4.43 13.10 0.02
N VAL A 14 -4.64 11.79 -0.17
CA VAL A 14 -3.91 10.96 -1.14
C VAL A 14 -4.11 11.48 -2.56
N TYR A 15 -5.36 11.70 -2.98
CA TYR A 15 -5.65 12.22 -4.33
C TYR A 15 -5.09 13.63 -4.56
N ALA A 16 -5.16 14.50 -3.56
CA ALA A 16 -4.60 15.86 -3.65
C ALA A 16 -3.07 15.81 -3.83
N ARG A 17 -2.38 14.99 -3.05
CA ARG A 17 -0.93 14.78 -3.18
C ARG A 17 -0.56 14.19 -4.53
N SER A 18 -1.26 13.14 -4.97
CA SER A 18 -1.02 12.50 -6.26
C SER A 18 -1.22 13.47 -7.42
N ARG A 19 -2.28 14.27 -7.42
CA ARG A 19 -2.51 15.32 -8.45
C ARG A 19 -1.34 16.28 -8.52
N LYS A 20 -0.92 16.83 -7.36
CA LYS A 20 0.22 17.76 -7.28
C LYS A 20 1.50 17.14 -7.82
N ASN A 21 1.80 15.90 -7.44
CA ASN A 21 2.99 15.19 -7.91
C ASN A 21 2.94 14.96 -9.43
N LEU A 22 1.80 14.53 -9.95
CA LEU A 22 1.62 14.27 -11.39
C LEU A 22 1.74 15.53 -12.23
N ASP A 23 1.28 16.68 -11.75
CA ASP A 23 1.43 17.95 -12.47
C ASP A 23 2.93 18.36 -12.56
N ILE A 24 3.68 18.15 -11.49
CA ILE A 24 5.14 18.38 -11.48
C ILE A 24 5.83 17.43 -12.47
N VAL A 25 5.52 16.15 -12.43
CA VAL A 25 6.16 15.12 -13.28
C VAL A 25 5.83 15.35 -14.75
N ARG A 26 4.57 15.66 -15.09
CA ARG A 26 4.17 16.00 -16.46
C ARG A 26 4.97 17.18 -17.01
N GLY A 27 5.13 18.24 -16.18
CA GLY A 27 5.96 19.40 -16.56
C GLY A 27 7.42 19.03 -16.80
N ARG A 28 7.98 18.09 -16.01
CA ARG A 28 9.38 17.64 -16.16
C ARG A 28 9.59 16.72 -17.36
N LEU A 29 8.66 15.81 -17.63
CA LEU A 29 8.79 14.82 -18.72
C LEU A 29 8.27 15.33 -20.06
N GLY A 30 7.43 16.38 -20.08
CA GLY A 30 6.89 16.96 -21.30
C GLY A 30 6.03 16.03 -22.14
N ARG A 31 5.46 14.97 -21.55
CA ARG A 31 4.67 13.96 -22.26
C ARG A 31 3.52 13.42 -21.40
N PRO A 32 2.52 12.78 -22.02
CA PRO A 32 1.51 12.01 -21.32
C PRO A 32 2.12 10.86 -20.52
N LEU A 33 1.45 10.49 -19.42
CA LEU A 33 1.82 9.39 -18.54
C LEU A 33 0.87 8.21 -18.73
N THR A 34 1.40 7.00 -18.71
CA THR A 34 0.61 5.76 -18.62
C THR A 34 -0.09 5.65 -17.27
N LEU A 35 -1.02 4.71 -17.13
CA LEU A 35 -1.67 4.46 -15.85
C LEU A 35 -0.66 4.02 -14.77
N ALA A 36 0.25 3.11 -15.13
CA ALA A 36 1.31 2.65 -14.22
C ALA A 36 2.20 3.79 -13.74
N GLU A 37 2.63 4.67 -14.65
CA GLU A 37 3.41 5.86 -14.31
C GLU A 37 2.63 6.84 -13.43
N LYS A 38 1.32 7.00 -13.64
CA LYS A 38 0.49 7.85 -12.79
C LYS A 38 0.41 7.30 -11.35
N ILE A 39 0.25 6.00 -11.20
CA ILE A 39 0.24 5.35 -9.88
C ILE A 39 1.62 5.53 -9.22
N LEU A 40 2.70 5.18 -9.90
CA LEU A 40 4.06 5.26 -9.38
C LEU A 40 4.44 6.69 -9.01
N PHE A 41 4.31 7.62 -9.95
CA PHE A 41 4.74 9.02 -9.75
C PHE A 41 3.81 9.81 -8.83
N GLY A 42 2.56 9.38 -8.65
CA GLY A 42 1.66 9.94 -7.65
C GLY A 42 2.18 9.75 -6.21
N HIS A 43 2.98 8.71 -5.97
CA HIS A 43 3.56 8.39 -4.67
C HIS A 43 4.99 8.89 -4.46
N LEU A 44 5.57 9.63 -5.41
CA LEU A 44 6.94 10.15 -5.23
C LEU A 44 7.07 11.01 -3.97
N ASP A 45 8.11 10.75 -3.19
CA ASP A 45 8.65 11.75 -2.27
C ASP A 45 9.46 12.76 -3.09
N LYS A 46 9.37 14.03 -2.83
CA LYS A 46 10.13 15.10 -3.51
C LYS A 46 10.15 14.98 -5.06
N PRO A 47 9.01 15.06 -5.75
CA PRO A 47 8.91 14.82 -7.20
C PRO A 47 9.69 15.81 -8.08
N ARG A 48 10.20 16.91 -7.50
CA ARG A 48 11.04 17.88 -8.21
C ARG A 48 12.51 17.46 -8.31
N GLU A 49 13.00 16.66 -7.36
CA GLU A 49 14.42 16.41 -7.15
C GLU A 49 14.86 15.05 -7.72
N GLN A 50 13.98 14.08 -7.77
CA GLN A 50 14.33 12.72 -8.16
C GLN A 50 14.57 12.58 -9.67
N TYR A 51 15.53 11.73 -10.03
CA TYR A 51 15.75 11.30 -11.41
C TYR A 51 14.65 10.32 -11.83
N LEU A 52 14.11 10.48 -13.06
CA LEU A 52 12.90 9.76 -13.48
C LEU A 52 13.09 8.87 -14.73
N ALA A 53 14.33 8.58 -15.12
CA ALA A 53 14.58 7.76 -16.31
C ALA A 53 14.19 6.29 -16.04
N ALA A 54 13.37 5.74 -16.94
CA ALA A 54 12.93 4.36 -16.85
C ALA A 54 14.11 3.40 -17.03
N GLY A 55 14.19 2.38 -16.17
CA GLY A 55 15.27 1.38 -16.17
C GLY A 55 16.58 1.82 -15.51
N GLU A 56 16.71 3.10 -15.12
CA GLU A 56 17.93 3.64 -14.52
C GLU A 56 17.68 4.22 -13.13
N ALA A 57 16.50 4.80 -12.89
CA ALA A 57 16.18 5.51 -11.66
C ALA A 57 15.76 4.57 -10.53
N TYR A 58 16.29 4.82 -9.33
CA TYR A 58 15.72 4.34 -8.07
C TYR A 58 14.86 5.45 -7.48
N LEU A 59 13.61 5.15 -7.16
CA LEU A 59 12.64 6.14 -6.71
C LEU A 59 12.35 6.01 -5.22
N GLU A 60 12.36 7.10 -4.52
CA GLU A 60 11.85 7.21 -3.15
C GLU A 60 10.35 7.45 -3.21
N LEU A 61 9.57 6.56 -2.60
CA LEU A 61 8.12 6.58 -2.61
C LEU A 61 7.57 6.76 -1.21
N ARG A 62 6.45 7.46 -1.10
CA ARG A 62 5.60 7.53 0.09
C ARG A 62 4.33 6.73 -0.15
N PRO A 63 4.24 5.50 0.34
CA PRO A 63 3.00 4.75 0.28
C PRO A 63 1.92 5.45 1.11
N ASP A 64 0.67 5.22 0.77
CA ASP A 64 -0.50 5.69 1.50
C ASP A 64 -1.16 4.57 2.32
N ARG A 65 -0.78 3.32 2.05
CA ARG A 65 -1.23 2.13 2.77
C ARG A 65 -0.27 0.98 2.53
N VAL A 66 -0.18 0.07 3.52
CA VAL A 66 0.53 -1.21 3.39
C VAL A 66 -0.46 -2.35 3.59
N ALA A 67 -0.54 -3.27 2.63
CA ALA A 67 -1.24 -4.53 2.75
C ALA A 67 -0.22 -5.67 2.67
N MET A 68 -0.21 -6.54 3.65
CA MET A 68 0.75 -7.63 3.77
C MET A 68 0.03 -8.97 3.74
N GLN A 69 0.67 -9.96 3.15
CA GLN A 69 0.27 -11.35 3.30
C GLN A 69 0.78 -11.89 4.64
N ASP A 70 0.08 -12.83 5.25
CA ASP A 70 0.39 -13.35 6.59
C ASP A 70 1.81 -13.93 6.69
N ALA A 71 2.23 -14.71 5.69
CA ALA A 71 3.56 -15.34 5.69
C ALA A 71 4.71 -14.32 5.71
N THR A 72 4.58 -13.22 4.99
CA THR A 72 5.60 -12.14 4.91
C THR A 72 5.43 -11.10 6.01
N ALA A 73 4.21 -10.92 6.53
CA ALA A 73 3.92 -9.95 7.57
C ALA A 73 4.68 -10.23 8.88
N GLN A 74 4.88 -11.48 9.25
CA GLN A 74 5.61 -11.86 10.46
C GLN A 74 7.01 -11.25 10.47
N MET A 75 7.75 -11.35 9.37
CA MET A 75 9.09 -10.77 9.26
C MET A 75 9.04 -9.24 9.26
N ALA A 76 8.10 -8.64 8.55
CA ALA A 76 7.94 -7.18 8.52
C ALA A 76 7.59 -6.62 9.91
N LEU A 77 6.71 -7.28 10.66
CA LEU A 77 6.34 -6.89 12.01
C LEU A 77 7.51 -7.05 12.98
N LEU A 78 8.29 -8.13 12.87
CA LEU A 78 9.49 -8.32 13.67
C LEU A 78 10.50 -7.20 13.42
N GLN A 79 10.76 -6.86 12.17
CA GLN A 79 11.67 -5.76 11.80
C GLN A 79 11.15 -4.41 12.31
N PHE A 80 9.85 -4.17 12.24
CA PHE A 80 9.23 -2.97 12.78
C PHE A 80 9.43 -2.87 14.30
N MET A 81 9.21 -3.97 15.03
CA MET A 81 9.45 -4.02 16.47
C MET A 81 10.92 -3.77 16.81
N MET A 82 11.84 -4.38 16.07
CA MET A 82 13.29 -4.19 16.26
C MET A 82 13.73 -2.75 15.95
N ALA A 83 13.05 -2.07 15.06
CA ALA A 83 13.33 -0.66 14.76
C ALA A 83 12.89 0.30 15.87
N GLY A 84 12.17 -0.18 16.89
CA GLY A 84 11.74 0.62 18.05
C GLY A 84 10.81 1.78 17.72
N LYS A 85 10.09 1.70 16.60
CA LYS A 85 9.12 2.73 16.21
C LYS A 85 7.82 2.58 16.99
N PRO A 86 7.23 3.67 17.50
CA PRO A 86 6.00 3.60 18.29
C PRO A 86 4.76 3.28 17.45
N GLU A 87 4.76 3.67 16.18
CA GLU A 87 3.63 3.49 15.27
C GLU A 87 4.06 3.45 13.81
N ALA A 88 3.24 2.83 12.95
CA ALA A 88 3.46 2.82 11.50
C ALA A 88 3.10 4.17 10.88
N ALA A 89 3.84 4.58 9.85
CA ALA A 89 3.62 5.86 9.16
C ALA A 89 2.32 5.91 8.35
N VAL A 90 1.75 4.75 8.03
CA VAL A 90 0.51 4.60 7.24
C VAL A 90 -0.31 3.41 7.75
N PRO A 91 -1.63 3.38 7.51
CA PRO A 91 -2.46 2.24 7.86
C PRO A 91 -1.92 0.94 7.26
N SER A 92 -1.79 -0.09 8.07
CA SER A 92 -1.21 -1.38 7.67
C SER A 92 -2.15 -2.52 8.04
N THR A 93 -2.32 -3.47 7.13
CA THR A 93 -3.20 -4.63 7.33
C THR A 93 -2.49 -5.92 6.93
N VAL A 94 -2.87 -7.01 7.59
CA VAL A 94 -2.41 -8.37 7.28
C VAL A 94 -3.60 -9.17 6.77
N HIS A 95 -3.41 -9.93 5.71
CA HIS A 95 -4.44 -10.72 5.04
C HIS A 95 -4.01 -12.19 4.94
N CYS A 96 -4.86 -13.07 5.47
CA CYS A 96 -4.70 -14.53 5.41
C CYS A 96 -5.63 -15.10 4.33
N ASP A 97 -5.35 -14.85 3.07
CA ASP A 97 -6.22 -15.19 1.94
C ASP A 97 -6.07 -16.64 1.45
N HIS A 98 -4.90 -17.24 1.60
CA HIS A 98 -4.63 -18.62 1.16
C HIS A 98 -5.33 -19.71 1.99
N LEU A 99 -5.96 -19.36 3.10
CA LEU A 99 -6.75 -20.27 3.95
C LEU A 99 -8.23 -20.34 3.53
N ILE A 100 -8.66 -19.52 2.60
CA ILE A 100 -10.02 -19.50 2.05
C ILE A 100 -10.16 -20.58 0.99
N ARG A 101 -11.14 -21.49 1.15
CA ARG A 101 -11.40 -22.57 0.18
C ARG A 101 -12.15 -22.15 -1.08
N ALA A 102 -12.82 -21.00 -1.05
CA ALA A 102 -13.59 -20.43 -2.16
C ALA A 102 -14.62 -21.41 -2.76
N ARG A 103 -15.32 -22.14 -1.89
CA ARG A 103 -16.23 -23.23 -2.29
C ARG A 103 -17.69 -22.84 -2.30
N SER A 104 -18.15 -22.14 -1.26
CA SER A 104 -19.57 -21.88 -1.01
C SER A 104 -19.94 -20.39 -1.12
N GLY A 105 -18.96 -19.50 -1.10
CA GLY A 105 -19.14 -18.05 -1.11
C GLY A 105 -18.42 -17.35 0.03
N ALA A 106 -18.32 -16.03 -0.02
CA ALA A 106 -17.45 -15.25 0.86
C ALA A 106 -17.74 -15.48 2.36
N SER A 107 -18.99 -15.34 2.79
CA SER A 107 -19.34 -15.49 4.22
C SER A 107 -19.18 -16.91 4.75
N PRO A 108 -19.78 -17.95 4.14
CA PRO A 108 -19.62 -19.31 4.67
C PRO A 108 -18.18 -19.82 4.58
N ASP A 109 -17.41 -19.46 3.56
CA ASP A 109 -16.00 -19.86 3.46
C ASP A 109 -15.12 -19.15 4.50
N LEU A 110 -15.44 -17.89 4.84
CA LEU A 110 -14.79 -17.17 5.93
C LEU A 110 -15.07 -17.80 7.29
N ASP A 111 -16.31 -18.19 7.56
CA ASP A 111 -16.68 -18.86 8.82
C ASP A 111 -15.92 -20.19 8.98
N VAL A 112 -15.82 -20.98 7.91
CA VAL A 112 -15.03 -22.22 7.89
C VAL A 112 -13.54 -21.92 8.11
N ALA A 113 -12.98 -20.94 7.42
CA ALA A 113 -11.58 -20.59 7.56
C ALA A 113 -11.24 -20.15 9.00
N ASN A 114 -12.09 -19.34 9.61
CA ASN A 114 -11.93 -18.89 11.00
C ASN A 114 -12.03 -20.05 12.01
N ALA A 115 -12.89 -21.03 11.76
CA ALA A 115 -13.05 -22.19 12.64
C ALA A 115 -11.87 -23.17 12.54
N GLU A 116 -11.42 -23.47 11.33
CA GLU A 116 -10.37 -24.46 11.06
C GLU A 116 -8.95 -23.92 11.29
N ASN A 117 -8.73 -22.61 11.14
CA ASN A 117 -7.40 -21.98 11.18
C ASN A 117 -7.31 -20.90 12.25
N ARG A 118 -7.95 -21.10 13.36
CA ARG A 118 -8.01 -20.12 14.46
C ARG A 118 -6.63 -19.67 14.97
N GLU A 119 -5.67 -20.58 15.01
CA GLU A 119 -4.32 -20.28 15.47
C GLU A 119 -3.56 -19.31 14.55
N VAL A 120 -3.80 -19.41 13.25
CA VAL A 120 -3.16 -18.55 12.24
C VAL A 120 -3.71 -17.14 12.33
#